data_d44810d1fb969321b257fd0f8edf0185
#
_entry.id   d44810d1fb969321b257fd0f8edf0185
#
_cell.length_a   1.000
_cell.length_b   1.000
_cell.length_c   1.000
_cell.angle_alpha   90.00
_cell.angle_beta   90.00
_cell.angle_gamma   90.00
#
_symmetry.space_group_name_H-M   'P 1'
#
loop_
_entity.id
_entity.type
_entity.pdbx_description
1 polymer ?
#
loop_
_entity_poly.entity_id
_entity_poly.type
_entity_poly.pdbx_seq_one_letter_code
_entity_poly.pdbx_strand_id
1 'polypeptide(L)'
;MEWRVRQSKNAEEEIANAKHPAIRHIKFPHRPADNPQADIPSDGWKVCGPDTVAEFTAVGYYFGRFLHKELDVPIGLLGCNWGGTRIEPWTPPAGFRAVPKLANIAGTLDQFPSRRGNGTIDHQTPLALYNGMVAPVIPYGIRGAIWYQGESNNGEGMLY
;
A
#
# COMPACT_ATOMS: atom_id res chain seq x y z
N MET A 1 0.60 7.59 2.63
CA MET A 1 1.22 7.03 1.42
C MET A 1 0.50 7.42 0.12
N GLU A 2 -0.77 7.82 0.15
CA GLU A 2 -1.50 8.27 -1.06
C GLU A 2 -1.30 9.74 -1.43
N TRP A 3 -0.60 10.50 -0.62
CA TRP A 3 -0.20 11.86 -0.97
C TRP A 3 0.63 11.86 -2.26
N ARG A 4 0.21 12.62 -3.25
CA ARG A 4 0.84 12.60 -4.58
C ARG A 4 1.86 13.71 -4.74
N VAL A 5 2.80 13.56 -5.64
CA VAL A 5 3.84 14.57 -5.92
C VAL A 5 3.20 15.93 -6.23
N ARG A 6 2.12 15.98 -6.99
CA ARG A 6 1.40 17.24 -7.30
C ARG A 6 0.82 17.98 -6.08
N GLN A 7 0.74 17.32 -4.92
CA GLN A 7 0.26 17.88 -3.65
C GLN A 7 1.42 18.31 -2.74
N SER A 8 2.65 18.09 -3.16
CA SER A 8 3.85 18.41 -2.39
C SER A 8 4.21 19.88 -2.50
N LYS A 9 5.04 20.36 -1.59
CA LYS A 9 5.64 21.69 -1.69
C LYS A 9 6.48 21.79 -2.98
N ASN A 10 6.38 22.90 -3.70
CA ASN A 10 7.09 23.17 -4.96
C ASN A 10 6.81 22.10 -6.05
N ALA A 11 5.58 21.57 -6.08
CA ALA A 11 5.20 20.46 -6.97
C ALA A 11 5.44 20.79 -8.47
N GLU A 12 5.17 22.00 -8.91
CA GLU A 12 5.34 22.40 -10.32
C GLU A 12 6.79 22.29 -10.76
N GLU A 13 7.71 22.81 -9.95
CA GLU A 13 9.15 22.73 -10.21
C GLU A 13 9.64 21.28 -10.18
N GLU A 14 9.20 20.51 -9.19
CA GLU A 14 9.55 19.10 -9.05
C GLU A 14 9.08 18.27 -10.25
N ILE A 15 7.84 18.50 -10.70
CA ILE A 15 7.27 17.82 -11.86
C ILE A 15 8.03 18.18 -13.14
N ALA A 16 8.29 19.46 -13.37
CA ALA A 16 9.02 19.92 -14.56
C ALA A 16 10.44 19.33 -14.66
N ASN A 17 11.09 19.10 -13.53
CA ASN A 17 12.44 18.57 -13.43
C ASN A 17 12.52 17.04 -13.29
N ALA A 18 11.40 16.34 -13.21
CA ALA A 18 11.34 14.89 -12.99
C ALA A 18 11.74 14.09 -14.23
N LYS A 19 13.03 14.06 -14.57
CA LYS A 19 13.59 13.30 -15.67
C LYS A 19 14.41 12.12 -15.15
N HIS A 20 13.70 11.08 -14.65
CA HIS A 20 14.31 9.90 -14.03
C HIS A 20 13.85 8.60 -14.71
N PRO A 21 14.30 8.28 -15.94
CA PRO A 21 13.80 7.13 -16.71
C PRO A 21 14.09 5.77 -16.05
N ALA A 22 15.05 5.73 -15.14
CA ALA A 22 15.36 4.54 -14.34
C ALA A 22 14.43 4.36 -13.11
N ILE A 23 13.55 5.32 -12.83
CA ILE A 23 12.53 5.21 -11.79
C ILE A 23 11.18 4.90 -12.45
N ARG A 24 10.47 3.91 -11.95
CA ARG A 24 9.14 3.53 -12.43
C ARG A 24 8.19 3.35 -11.25
N HIS A 25 6.94 3.64 -11.47
CA HIS A 25 5.88 3.47 -10.48
C HIS A 25 4.70 2.70 -11.10
N ILE A 26 4.15 1.77 -10.34
CA ILE A 26 2.86 1.12 -10.61
C ILE A 26 1.93 1.40 -9.45
N LYS A 27 0.72 1.88 -9.72
CA LYS A 27 -0.32 2.10 -8.72
C LYS A 27 -1.33 0.98 -8.81
N PHE A 28 -1.58 0.32 -7.69
CA PHE A 28 -2.67 -0.66 -7.59
C PHE A 28 -3.99 0.02 -7.26
N PRO A 29 -5.10 -0.44 -7.85
CA PRO A 29 -6.43 0.04 -7.50
C PRO A 29 -6.82 -0.41 -6.08
N HIS A 30 -7.74 0.32 -5.48
CA HIS A 30 -8.35 -0.04 -4.21
C HIS A 30 -9.23 -1.29 -4.41
N ARG A 31 -8.83 -2.42 -3.86
CA ARG A 31 -9.50 -3.70 -4.09
C ARG A 31 -9.60 -4.53 -2.80
N PRO A 32 -10.65 -4.36 -1.99
CA PRO A 32 -10.92 -5.29 -0.91
C PRO A 32 -11.42 -6.61 -1.49
N ALA A 33 -11.01 -7.74 -0.90
CA ALA A 33 -11.42 -9.06 -1.36
C ALA A 33 -11.67 -10.02 -0.19
N ASP A 34 -12.57 -10.97 -0.40
CA ASP A 34 -12.93 -12.01 0.57
C ASP A 34 -11.92 -13.16 0.62
N ASN A 35 -11.14 -13.34 -0.44
CA ASN A 35 -10.10 -14.37 -0.54
C ASN A 35 -8.80 -13.76 -1.07
N PRO A 36 -7.63 -14.35 -0.75
CA PRO A 36 -6.38 -13.96 -1.36
C PRO A 36 -6.47 -14.05 -2.89
N GLN A 37 -6.20 -12.93 -3.55
CA GLN A 37 -6.22 -12.84 -5.00
C GLN A 37 -4.86 -13.26 -5.56
N ALA A 38 -4.88 -13.91 -6.73
CA ALA A 38 -3.66 -14.31 -7.42
C ALA A 38 -3.05 -13.15 -8.24
N ASP A 39 -3.87 -12.14 -8.58
CA ASP A 39 -3.47 -11.01 -9.41
C ASP A 39 -4.23 -9.74 -9.01
N ILE A 40 -3.66 -8.59 -9.35
CA ILE A 40 -4.27 -7.28 -9.15
C ILE A 40 -4.18 -6.46 -10.45
N PRO A 41 -5.32 -6.06 -11.05
CA PRO A 41 -5.30 -5.26 -12.25
C PRO A 41 -4.61 -3.91 -12.00
N SER A 42 -3.92 -3.41 -13.01
CA SER A 42 -3.27 -2.09 -12.95
C SER A 42 -3.11 -1.51 -14.35
N ASP A 43 -2.88 -0.21 -14.42
CA ASP A 43 -2.56 0.48 -15.68
C ASP A 43 -1.09 0.29 -16.11
N GLY A 44 -0.39 -0.63 -15.48
CA GLY A 44 1.01 -0.94 -15.75
C GLY A 44 2.00 0.07 -15.17
N TRP A 45 3.27 -0.23 -15.40
CA TRP A 45 4.38 0.59 -14.97
C TRP A 45 4.45 1.91 -15.74
N LYS A 46 4.54 3.02 -15.01
CA LYS A 46 4.76 4.36 -15.55
C LYS A 46 6.22 4.77 -15.31
N VAL A 47 6.92 5.17 -16.36
CA VAL A 47 8.28 5.74 -16.26
C VAL A 47 8.18 7.13 -15.64
N CYS A 48 9.10 7.46 -14.73
CA CYS A 48 9.15 8.78 -14.10
C CYS A 48 9.57 9.85 -15.10
N GLY A 49 8.64 10.75 -15.38
CA GLY A 49 8.83 11.91 -16.24
C GLY A 49 7.82 13.00 -15.89
N PRO A 50 7.95 14.20 -16.49
CA PRO A 50 7.03 15.31 -16.22
C PRO A 50 5.56 14.96 -16.43
N ASP A 51 5.26 14.10 -17.41
CA ASP A 51 3.89 13.73 -17.77
C ASP A 51 3.26 12.70 -16.82
N THR A 52 4.05 12.05 -15.95
CA THR A 52 3.60 10.91 -15.14
C THR A 52 3.81 11.11 -13.65
N VAL A 53 4.89 11.77 -13.25
CA VAL A 53 5.33 11.86 -11.84
C VAL A 53 4.32 12.55 -10.93
N ALA A 54 3.49 13.45 -11.47
CA ALA A 54 2.45 14.15 -10.71
C ALA A 54 1.54 13.21 -9.92
N GLU A 55 1.29 12.00 -10.45
CA GLU A 55 0.42 10.99 -9.87
C GLU A 55 1.17 9.93 -9.02
N PHE A 56 2.50 9.98 -8.98
CA PHE A 56 3.27 9.08 -8.14
C PHE A 56 3.04 9.38 -6.65
N THR A 57 3.11 8.37 -5.80
CA THR A 57 3.16 8.59 -4.35
C THR A 57 4.39 9.44 -4.01
N ALA A 58 4.17 10.57 -3.33
CA ALA A 58 5.25 11.49 -3.00
C ALA A 58 6.33 10.83 -2.12
N VAL A 59 5.91 10.12 -1.07
CA VAL A 59 6.84 9.42 -0.18
C VAL A 59 7.70 8.43 -0.97
N GLY A 60 7.07 7.61 -1.82
CA GLY A 60 7.79 6.65 -2.65
C GLY A 60 8.72 7.33 -3.65
N TYR A 61 8.25 8.37 -4.33
CA TYR A 61 9.04 9.10 -5.32
C TYR A 61 10.29 9.76 -4.70
N TYR A 62 10.14 10.53 -3.62
CA TYR A 62 11.29 11.20 -3.00
C TYR A 62 12.28 10.20 -2.41
N PHE A 63 11.80 9.14 -1.79
CA PHE A 63 12.63 8.05 -1.30
C PHE A 63 13.36 7.32 -2.44
N GLY A 64 12.63 6.93 -3.48
CA GLY A 64 13.19 6.21 -4.63
C GLY A 64 14.18 7.07 -5.41
N ARG A 65 13.88 8.37 -5.59
CA ARG A 65 14.81 9.32 -6.23
C ARG A 65 16.10 9.48 -5.43
N PHE A 66 16.00 9.56 -4.10
CA PHE A 66 17.18 9.61 -3.23
C PHE A 66 18.03 8.35 -3.40
N LEU A 67 17.43 7.17 -3.30
CA LEU A 67 18.15 5.91 -3.47
C LEU A 67 18.79 5.78 -4.86
N HIS A 68 18.06 6.17 -5.91
CA HIS A 68 18.60 6.15 -7.27
C HIS A 68 19.85 7.01 -7.40
N LYS A 69 19.82 8.22 -6.82
CA LYS A 69 20.97 9.14 -6.86
C LYS A 69 22.18 8.64 -6.08
N GLU A 70 21.96 8.05 -4.90
CA GLU A 70 23.04 7.58 -4.02
C GLU A 70 23.66 6.26 -4.47
N LEU A 71 22.86 5.37 -5.08
CA LEU A 71 23.29 4.01 -5.37
C LEU A 71 23.44 3.71 -6.85
N ASP A 72 23.03 4.63 -7.71
CA ASP A 72 22.99 4.47 -9.19
C ASP A 72 22.29 3.18 -9.65
N VAL A 73 21.18 2.82 -8.99
CA VAL A 73 20.40 1.63 -9.33
C VAL A 73 19.02 2.02 -9.85
N PRO A 74 18.40 1.21 -10.72
CA PRO A 74 17.01 1.43 -11.11
C PRO A 74 16.06 1.16 -9.94
N ILE A 75 14.98 1.95 -9.86
CA ILE A 75 13.99 1.87 -8.79
C ILE A 75 12.59 1.57 -9.34
N GLY A 76 11.97 0.50 -8.86
CA GLY A 76 10.57 0.19 -9.07
C GLY A 76 9.76 0.47 -7.81
N LEU A 77 8.75 1.32 -7.92
CA LEU A 77 7.85 1.69 -6.81
C LEU A 77 6.50 1.00 -7.00
N LEU A 78 6.12 0.11 -6.07
CA LEU A 78 4.80 -0.50 -6.06
C LEU A 78 3.90 0.27 -5.09
N GLY A 79 2.92 0.98 -5.60
CA GLY A 79 1.96 1.78 -4.85
C GLY A 79 0.79 0.94 -4.34
N CYS A 80 1.01 0.19 -3.27
CA CYS A 80 -0.01 -0.59 -2.56
C CYS A 80 -0.41 0.19 -1.30
N ASN A 81 -1.39 1.09 -1.42
CA ASN A 81 -1.78 2.00 -0.34
C ASN A 81 -3.24 2.42 -0.45
N TRP A 82 -3.86 2.75 0.69
CA TRP A 82 -5.21 3.28 0.80
C TRP A 82 -5.31 4.13 2.07
N GLY A 83 -5.51 5.43 1.91
CA GLY A 83 -5.59 6.38 3.03
C GLY A 83 -6.81 6.15 3.93
N GLY A 84 -6.65 6.42 5.23
CA GLY A 84 -7.73 6.29 6.22
C GLY A 84 -8.06 4.86 6.62
N THR A 85 -7.23 3.88 6.27
CA THR A 85 -7.44 2.48 6.65
C THR A 85 -6.76 2.12 7.97
N ARG A 86 -7.40 1.22 8.72
CA ARG A 86 -6.84 0.58 9.92
C ARG A 86 -5.81 -0.49 9.52
N ILE A 87 -5.07 -1.03 10.50
CA ILE A 87 -4.07 -2.08 10.26
C ILE A 87 -4.71 -3.45 9.97
N GLU A 88 -5.86 -3.75 10.59
CA GLU A 88 -6.49 -5.07 10.52
C GLU A 88 -6.84 -5.51 9.10
N PRO A 89 -7.33 -4.65 8.20
CA PRO A 89 -7.51 -5.01 6.80
C PRO A 89 -6.24 -5.49 6.07
N TRP A 90 -5.07 -4.98 6.46
CA TRP A 90 -3.77 -5.29 5.86
C TRP A 90 -3.07 -6.49 6.50
N THR A 91 -3.58 -6.98 7.64
CA THR A 91 -2.91 -8.01 8.44
C THR A 91 -3.28 -9.40 7.93
N PRO A 92 -2.30 -10.28 7.63
CA PRO A 92 -2.57 -11.67 7.26
C PRO A 92 -3.03 -12.48 8.48
N PRO A 93 -3.67 -13.66 8.28
CA PRO A 93 -4.07 -14.54 9.38
C PRO A 93 -2.94 -14.89 10.36
N ALA A 94 -1.73 -15.07 9.83
CA ALA A 94 -0.55 -15.36 10.65
C ALA A 94 -0.19 -14.21 11.59
N GLY A 95 -0.37 -12.95 11.14
CA GLY A 95 -0.15 -11.77 11.97
C GLY A 95 -1.07 -11.71 13.18
N PHE A 96 -2.36 -11.98 12.98
CA PHE A 96 -3.33 -12.04 14.10
C PHE A 96 -2.98 -13.16 15.10
N ARG A 97 -2.58 -14.33 14.61
CA ARG A 97 -2.23 -15.48 15.46
C ARG A 97 -0.92 -15.28 16.22
N ALA A 98 -0.02 -14.46 15.71
CA ALA A 98 1.28 -14.19 16.34
C ALA A 98 1.19 -13.25 17.55
N VAL A 99 0.09 -12.52 17.72
CA VAL A 99 -0.07 -11.52 18.80
C VAL A 99 -1.12 -11.99 19.80
N PRO A 100 -0.74 -12.41 21.03
CA PRO A 100 -1.68 -12.93 22.03
C PRO A 100 -2.85 -12.01 22.33
N LYS A 101 -2.64 -10.69 22.33
CA LYS A 101 -3.69 -9.69 22.56
C LYS A 101 -4.76 -9.64 21.46
N LEU A 102 -4.50 -10.21 20.29
CA LEU A 102 -5.43 -10.31 19.18
C LEU A 102 -6.16 -11.67 19.13
N ALA A 103 -6.10 -12.45 20.20
CA ALA A 103 -6.72 -13.78 20.26
C ALA A 103 -8.21 -13.78 19.91
N ASN A 104 -8.93 -12.72 20.26
CA ASN A 104 -10.36 -12.57 19.93
C ASN A 104 -10.59 -12.54 18.41
N ILE A 105 -9.74 -11.79 17.68
CA ILE A 105 -9.80 -11.74 16.21
C ILE A 105 -9.30 -13.07 15.64
N ALA A 106 -8.18 -13.57 16.16
CA ALA A 106 -7.59 -14.83 15.70
C ALA A 106 -8.56 -16.02 15.80
N GLY A 107 -9.40 -16.06 16.86
CA GLY A 107 -10.41 -17.11 17.06
C GLY A 107 -11.59 -17.07 16.06
N THR A 108 -11.75 -15.96 15.35
CA THR A 108 -12.84 -15.79 14.38
C THR A 108 -12.35 -15.67 12.92
N LEU A 109 -11.08 -15.98 12.66
CA LEU A 109 -10.48 -15.81 11.33
C LEU A 109 -11.16 -16.64 10.22
N ASP A 110 -11.76 -17.77 10.56
CA ASP A 110 -12.49 -18.60 9.59
C ASP A 110 -13.80 -17.92 9.12
N GLN A 111 -14.24 -16.90 9.85
CA GLN A 111 -15.38 -16.07 9.49
C GLN A 111 -14.97 -14.83 8.69
N PHE A 112 -13.67 -14.58 8.56
CA PHE A 112 -13.15 -13.44 7.83
C PHE A 112 -12.85 -13.78 6.35
N PRO A 113 -12.99 -12.76 5.50
CA PRO A 113 -13.58 -11.47 5.85
C PRO A 113 -15.09 -11.63 6.06
N SER A 114 -15.55 -11.36 7.27
CA SER A 114 -16.97 -11.36 7.55
C SER A 114 -17.63 -10.19 6.81
N ARG A 115 -18.70 -10.47 6.13
CA ARG A 115 -19.53 -9.42 5.55
C ARG A 115 -20.20 -8.63 6.67
N ARG A 116 -20.06 -7.31 6.64
CA ARG A 116 -20.83 -6.46 7.53
C ARG A 116 -22.32 -6.68 7.29
N GLY A 117 -23.18 -6.24 8.22
CA GLY A 117 -24.62 -6.53 8.19
C GLY A 117 -25.37 -6.26 6.87
N ASN A 118 -24.79 -5.45 5.98
CA ASN A 118 -25.25 -5.22 4.60
C ASN A 118 -24.68 -6.21 3.57
N GLY A 119 -23.89 -7.18 3.99
CA GLY A 119 -23.28 -8.17 3.10
C GLY A 119 -22.08 -7.67 2.29
N THR A 120 -21.59 -6.45 2.50
CA THR A 120 -20.47 -5.89 1.75
C THR A 120 -19.14 -6.02 2.51
N ILE A 121 -18.06 -6.24 1.77
CA ILE A 121 -16.69 -6.19 2.24
C ILE A 121 -16.14 -4.83 1.84
N ASP A 122 -15.56 -4.11 2.80
CA ASP A 122 -14.98 -2.80 2.57
C ASP A 122 -13.50 -2.72 3.01
N HIS A 123 -12.92 -1.54 2.89
CA HIS A 123 -11.53 -1.26 3.23
C HIS A 123 -11.21 -1.30 4.73
N GLN A 124 -12.22 -1.42 5.61
CA GLN A 124 -12.06 -1.58 7.05
C GLN A 124 -12.34 -3.01 7.52
N THR A 125 -12.74 -3.90 6.61
CA THR A 125 -12.96 -5.31 6.93
C THR A 125 -11.61 -6.00 7.15
N PRO A 126 -11.37 -6.66 8.29
CA PRO A 126 -10.14 -7.40 8.54
C PRO A 126 -9.80 -8.35 7.38
N LEU A 127 -8.53 -8.52 7.06
CA LEU A 127 -7.98 -9.29 5.93
C LEU A 127 -8.29 -8.77 4.52
N ALA A 128 -9.29 -7.89 4.33
CA ALA A 128 -9.81 -7.59 2.99
C ALA A 128 -8.78 -6.93 2.08
N LEU A 129 -7.93 -6.04 2.60
CA LEU A 129 -6.88 -5.39 1.82
C LEU A 129 -5.63 -6.28 1.69
N TYR A 130 -5.35 -7.09 2.70
CA TYR A 130 -4.36 -8.15 2.54
C TYR A 130 -4.73 -9.08 1.38
N ASN A 131 -5.95 -9.58 1.36
CA ASN A 131 -6.42 -10.48 0.32
C ASN A 131 -6.41 -9.86 -1.08
N GLY A 132 -6.88 -8.63 -1.20
CA GLY A 132 -7.08 -8.00 -2.50
C GLY A 132 -5.89 -7.22 -3.04
N MET A 133 -4.99 -6.75 -2.17
CA MET A 133 -3.93 -5.82 -2.55
C MET A 133 -2.52 -6.30 -2.18
N VAL A 134 -2.36 -7.04 -1.07
CA VAL A 134 -1.04 -7.51 -0.63
C VAL A 134 -0.74 -8.91 -1.17
N ALA A 135 -1.67 -9.86 -1.02
CA ALA A 135 -1.48 -11.23 -1.46
C ALA A 135 -1.04 -11.36 -2.93
N PRO A 136 -1.62 -10.60 -3.88
CA PRO A 136 -1.21 -10.66 -5.29
C PRO A 136 0.25 -10.27 -5.54
N VAL A 137 0.83 -9.45 -4.66
CA VAL A 137 2.22 -8.95 -4.82
C VAL A 137 3.25 -9.74 -4.04
N ILE A 138 2.85 -10.63 -3.15
CA ILE A 138 3.79 -11.47 -2.37
C ILE A 138 4.76 -12.26 -3.26
N PRO A 139 4.34 -12.85 -4.39
CA PRO A 139 5.27 -13.58 -5.27
C PRO A 139 6.26 -12.67 -6.01
N TYR A 140 6.04 -11.35 -6.01
CA TYR A 140 6.91 -10.41 -6.70
C TYR A 140 8.16 -10.14 -5.86
N GLY A 141 9.34 -10.26 -6.47
CA GLY A 141 10.62 -10.00 -5.78
C GLY A 141 10.77 -8.52 -5.45
N ILE A 142 10.65 -8.17 -4.16
CA ILE A 142 10.85 -6.80 -3.66
C ILE A 142 12.14 -6.71 -2.84
N ARG A 143 12.77 -5.53 -2.85
CA ARG A 143 13.98 -5.25 -2.08
C ARG A 143 13.65 -4.79 -0.65
N GLY A 144 12.52 -4.12 -0.48
CA GLY A 144 12.08 -3.60 0.81
C GLY A 144 10.69 -2.99 0.72
N ALA A 145 10.16 -2.57 1.85
CA ALA A 145 8.87 -1.91 1.97
C ALA A 145 9.01 -0.62 2.77
N ILE A 146 8.26 0.40 2.37
CA ILE A 146 8.08 1.63 3.13
C ILE A 146 6.70 1.55 3.78
N TRP A 147 6.64 1.67 5.10
CA TRP A 147 5.39 1.57 5.85
C TRP A 147 5.01 2.90 6.48
N TYR A 148 3.78 3.32 6.29
CA TYR A 148 3.18 4.49 6.93
C TYR A 148 1.70 4.21 7.22
N GLN A 149 1.38 3.98 8.50
CA GLN A 149 0.05 3.62 8.96
C GLN A 149 -0.04 3.89 10.47
N GLY A 150 -1.25 4.11 11.02
CA GLY A 150 -1.45 4.25 12.46
C GLY A 150 -2.59 5.19 12.83
N GLU A 151 -2.85 6.21 12.04
CA GLU A 151 -3.79 7.28 12.38
C GLU A 151 -5.22 6.75 12.62
N SER A 152 -5.66 5.78 11.82
CA SER A 152 -6.99 5.19 11.94
C SER A 152 -7.12 4.20 13.11
N ASN A 153 -6.00 3.81 13.73
CA ASN A 153 -5.95 3.02 14.96
C ASN A 153 -5.64 3.88 16.19
N ASN A 154 -5.67 5.21 16.07
CA ASN A 154 -5.45 6.11 17.19
C ASN A 154 -6.47 5.84 18.31
N GLY A 155 -5.96 5.74 19.54
CA GLY A 155 -6.78 5.43 20.72
C GLY A 155 -6.80 3.94 21.11
N GLU A 156 -6.23 3.05 20.35
CA GLU A 156 -6.15 1.61 20.66
C GLU A 156 -4.96 1.24 21.56
N GLY A 157 -4.05 2.19 21.78
CA GLY A 157 -2.93 2.01 22.70
C GLY A 157 -2.08 0.79 22.35
N MET A 158 -1.89 -0.08 23.33
CA MET A 158 -1.06 -1.28 23.21
C MET A 158 -1.66 -2.41 22.34
N LEU A 159 -2.84 -2.23 21.76
CA LEU A 159 -3.42 -3.16 20.79
C LEU A 159 -2.93 -2.92 19.37
N TYR A 160 -2.36 -1.72 19.13
CA TYR A 160 -1.82 -1.33 17.84
C TYR A 160 -0.32 -1.68 17.66
#